data_36f3e3dbe7f96f4948448aa4f82711b2
#
_entry.id   36f3e3dbe7f96f4948448aa4f82711b2
#
_cell.length_a   1.000
_cell.length_b   1.000
_cell.length_c   1.000
_cell.angle_alpha   90.00
_cell.angle_beta   90.00
_cell.angle_gamma   90.00
#
_symmetry.space_group_name_H-M   'P 1'
#
loop_
_entity.id
_entity.type
_entity.pdbx_description
1 polymer ?
#
loop_
_entity_poly.entity_id
_entity_poly.type
_entity_poly.pdbx_seq_one_letter_code
_entity_poly.pdbx_strand_id
1 'polypeptide(L)'
;MMKILAIGDSHIPRRAKNIPVQICDVLEKNVLNGKFDFTFFTGDVVKAPRFMSYLKKITQSEVLVVIGNMDYYGGNQNAPIYQHIDISIETKKNLTVGLTHGHQINPRGDHTQLGYLAIDNNYNILISGHTHKEEVVLTNNGVLLLNPGSVTGAWSFVASRNPSIIVLILNEKTGEIDVFLHQYEIRSSKLREKKFSFIFKNKTIQEY
;
A
#
# COMPACT_ATOMS: atom_id res chain seq x y z
N MET A 1 4.76 -17.66 -6.04
CA MET A 1 3.95 -16.42 -6.25
C MET A 1 3.77 -15.77 -4.90
N MET A 2 4.27 -14.59 -4.74
CA MET A 2 4.18 -13.80 -3.50
C MET A 2 2.97 -12.87 -3.55
N LYS A 3 2.21 -12.81 -2.47
CA LYS A 3 1.01 -11.98 -2.34
C LYS A 3 1.21 -10.90 -1.28
N ILE A 4 1.13 -9.64 -1.66
CA ILE A 4 1.38 -8.49 -0.81
C ILE A 4 0.11 -7.63 -0.70
N LEU A 5 -0.25 -7.24 0.52
CA LEU A 5 -1.31 -6.28 0.79
C LEU A 5 -0.71 -4.90 1.06
N ALA A 6 -1.14 -3.87 0.34
CA ALA A 6 -0.90 -2.47 0.68
C ALA A 6 -2.20 -1.84 1.19
N ILE A 7 -2.14 -1.26 2.39
CA ILE A 7 -3.29 -0.73 3.12
C ILE A 7 -2.82 0.39 4.06
N GLY A 8 -3.69 1.34 4.44
CA GLY A 8 -3.28 2.39 5.37
C GLY A 8 -4.35 3.43 5.67
N ASP A 9 -3.93 4.51 6.31
CA ASP A 9 -4.73 5.70 6.58
C ASP A 9 -6.10 5.35 7.20
N SER A 10 -6.09 4.48 8.24
CA SER A 10 -7.33 4.01 8.86
C SER A 10 -8.01 5.08 9.70
N HIS A 11 -7.24 5.93 10.35
CA HIS A 11 -7.70 7.03 11.21
C HIS A 11 -8.77 6.63 12.24
N ILE A 12 -8.78 5.38 12.68
CA ILE A 12 -9.70 4.89 13.70
C ILE A 12 -9.16 5.29 15.08
N PRO A 13 -10.00 5.85 15.96
CA PRO A 13 -11.44 6.10 15.82
C PRO A 13 -11.78 7.54 15.37
N ARG A 14 -10.79 8.37 14.99
CA ARG A 14 -10.97 9.83 14.83
C ARG A 14 -11.80 10.21 13.61
N ARG A 15 -11.60 9.52 12.45
CA ARG A 15 -12.31 9.81 11.19
C ARG A 15 -13.22 8.68 10.73
N ALA A 16 -13.06 7.49 11.32
CA ALA A 16 -13.92 6.33 11.07
C ALA A 16 -14.04 5.48 12.33
N LYS A 17 -15.16 4.79 12.49
CA LYS A 17 -15.37 3.88 13.64
C LYS A 17 -14.82 2.47 13.35
N ASN A 18 -14.99 1.98 12.14
CA ASN A 18 -14.62 0.63 11.72
C ASN A 18 -14.17 0.63 10.25
N ILE A 19 -13.56 -0.48 9.84
CA ILE A 19 -13.31 -0.78 8.43
C ILE A 19 -14.65 -1.15 7.78
N PRO A 20 -14.97 -0.64 6.57
CA PRO A 20 -16.19 -1.02 5.85
C PRO A 20 -16.23 -2.52 5.57
N VAL A 21 -17.42 -3.12 5.72
CA VAL A 21 -17.61 -4.57 5.51
C VAL A 21 -17.20 -5.00 4.11
N GLN A 22 -17.42 -4.19 3.10
CA GLN A 22 -17.04 -4.46 1.72
C GLN A 22 -15.52 -4.63 1.54
N ILE A 23 -14.73 -3.87 2.30
CA ILE A 23 -13.27 -4.03 2.32
C ILE A 23 -12.89 -5.30 3.11
N CYS A 24 -13.56 -5.59 4.22
CA CYS A 24 -13.37 -6.84 4.95
C CYS A 24 -13.64 -8.04 4.04
N ASP A 25 -14.73 -8.03 3.28
CA ASP A 25 -15.09 -9.10 2.34
C ASP A 25 -14.00 -9.32 1.27
N VAL A 26 -13.37 -8.24 0.77
CA VAL A 26 -12.23 -8.33 -0.17
C VAL A 26 -11.04 -9.00 0.52
N LEU A 27 -10.70 -8.59 1.75
CA LEU A 27 -9.60 -9.19 2.50
C LEU A 27 -9.85 -10.69 2.74
N GLU A 28 -11.05 -11.06 3.19
CA GLU A 28 -11.42 -12.44 3.44
C GLU A 28 -11.38 -13.30 2.18
N LYS A 29 -11.92 -12.83 1.05
CA LYS A 29 -11.82 -13.53 -0.24
C LYS A 29 -10.38 -13.78 -0.66
N ASN A 30 -9.50 -12.79 -0.47
CA ASN A 30 -8.09 -12.96 -0.77
C ASN A 30 -7.42 -14.01 0.12
N VAL A 31 -7.83 -14.12 1.38
CA VAL A 31 -7.24 -15.05 2.35
C VAL A 31 -7.72 -16.50 2.14
N LEU A 32 -8.89 -16.72 1.51
CA LEU A 32 -9.36 -18.07 1.16
C LEU A 32 -8.33 -18.86 0.33
N ASN A 33 -7.56 -18.18 -0.52
CA ASN A 33 -6.52 -18.76 -1.37
C ASN A 33 -5.10 -18.65 -0.77
N GLY A 34 -5.00 -18.53 0.55
CA GLY A 34 -3.75 -18.35 1.29
C GLY A 34 -3.58 -16.93 1.84
N LYS A 35 -2.85 -16.81 2.94
CA LYS A 35 -2.57 -15.50 3.58
C LYS A 35 -1.74 -14.60 2.66
N PHE A 36 -1.69 -13.33 2.99
CA PHE A 36 -0.70 -12.42 2.43
C PHE A 36 0.69 -12.78 2.97
N ASP A 37 1.70 -12.79 2.11
CA ASP A 37 3.08 -13.00 2.55
C ASP A 37 3.54 -11.80 3.39
N PHE A 38 3.27 -10.60 2.91
CA PHE A 38 3.53 -9.34 3.62
C PHE A 38 2.33 -8.41 3.57
N THR A 39 2.21 -7.57 4.60
CA THR A 39 1.27 -6.45 4.61
C THR A 39 2.05 -5.16 4.85
N PHE A 40 1.89 -4.19 3.97
CA PHE A 40 2.46 -2.85 4.05
C PHE A 40 1.39 -1.88 4.51
N PHE A 41 1.55 -1.34 5.73
CA PHE A 41 0.64 -0.36 6.31
C PHE A 41 1.25 1.04 6.22
N THR A 42 0.65 1.92 5.44
CA THR A 42 1.19 3.24 5.10
C THR A 42 1.17 4.27 6.24
N GLY A 43 0.77 3.89 7.46
CA GLY A 43 0.69 4.80 8.61
C GLY A 43 -0.71 5.38 8.85
N ASP A 44 -0.78 6.31 9.80
CA ASP A 44 -2.03 6.89 10.29
C ASP A 44 -3.03 5.82 10.79
N VAL A 45 -2.47 4.88 11.59
CA VAL A 45 -3.27 3.87 12.32
C VAL A 45 -4.13 4.54 13.38
N VAL A 46 -3.55 5.51 14.10
CA VAL A 46 -4.09 6.25 15.24
C VAL A 46 -4.34 5.32 16.44
N LYS A 47 -5.47 4.60 16.52
CA LYS A 47 -5.75 3.67 17.63
C LYS A 47 -6.68 2.54 17.17
N ALA A 48 -6.15 1.61 16.39
CA ALA A 48 -6.91 0.50 15.82
C ALA A 48 -6.32 -0.90 16.20
N PRO A 49 -6.17 -1.26 17.50
CA PRO A 49 -5.47 -2.49 17.90
C PRO A 49 -6.16 -3.75 17.39
N ARG A 50 -7.50 -3.78 17.33
CA ARG A 50 -8.25 -4.93 16.80
C ARG A 50 -7.99 -5.14 15.32
N PHE A 51 -7.93 -4.06 14.54
CA PHE A 51 -7.64 -4.13 13.12
C PHE A 51 -6.19 -4.55 12.86
N MET A 52 -5.23 -4.01 13.60
CA MET A 52 -3.84 -4.44 13.52
C MET A 52 -3.65 -5.91 13.89
N SER A 53 -4.38 -6.40 14.91
CA SER A 53 -4.38 -7.82 15.26
C SER A 53 -4.99 -8.69 14.15
N TYR A 54 -6.02 -8.21 13.47
CA TYR A 54 -6.61 -8.89 12.32
C TYR A 54 -5.60 -8.96 11.15
N LEU A 55 -4.93 -7.86 10.80
CA LEU A 55 -3.91 -7.86 9.75
C LEU A 55 -2.79 -8.87 10.05
N LYS A 56 -2.32 -8.93 11.30
CA LYS A 56 -1.33 -9.95 11.71
C LYS A 56 -1.83 -11.39 11.51
N LYS A 57 -3.12 -11.67 11.71
CA LYS A 57 -3.69 -13.01 11.49
C LYS A 57 -3.74 -13.40 10.02
N ILE A 58 -4.00 -12.45 9.12
CA ILE A 58 -4.11 -12.69 7.67
C ILE A 58 -2.78 -12.54 6.92
N THR A 59 -1.71 -12.17 7.61
CA THR A 59 -0.35 -12.05 7.08
C THR A 59 0.50 -13.20 7.58
N GLN A 60 1.31 -13.79 6.69
CA GLN A 60 2.15 -14.96 7.00
C GLN A 60 3.48 -14.54 7.62
N SER A 61 4.20 -13.61 7.00
CA SER A 61 5.52 -13.17 7.45
C SER A 61 5.42 -11.96 8.36
N GLU A 62 5.23 -10.77 7.80
CA GLU A 62 5.30 -9.54 8.57
C GLU A 62 4.28 -8.48 8.13
N VAL A 63 3.78 -7.72 9.11
CA VAL A 63 3.04 -6.47 8.88
C VAL A 63 4.00 -5.31 9.10
N LEU A 64 4.52 -4.74 8.02
CA LEU A 64 5.36 -3.55 8.05
C LEU A 64 4.49 -2.31 8.25
N VAL A 65 4.83 -1.49 9.23
CA VAL A 65 4.06 -0.27 9.56
C VAL A 65 5.02 0.91 9.63
N VAL A 66 4.73 1.98 8.91
CA VAL A 66 5.46 3.24 9.05
C VAL A 66 4.64 4.26 9.84
N ILE A 67 5.32 5.27 10.37
CA ILE A 67 4.68 6.32 11.15
C ILE A 67 3.97 7.30 10.21
N GLY A 68 2.68 7.56 10.47
CA GLY A 68 1.94 8.65 9.86
C GLY A 68 2.00 9.93 10.70
N ASN A 69 1.67 11.07 10.10
CA ASN A 69 1.68 12.33 10.82
C ASN A 69 0.65 12.37 11.97
N MET A 70 -0.49 11.70 11.82
CA MET A 70 -1.49 11.64 12.90
C MET A 70 -1.12 10.64 14.00
N ASP A 71 -0.31 9.62 13.70
CA ASP A 71 0.30 8.76 14.71
C ASP A 71 1.30 9.55 15.55
N TYR A 72 2.18 10.32 14.89
CA TYR A 72 3.17 11.18 15.53
C TYR A 72 2.53 12.21 16.47
N TYR A 73 1.55 12.97 15.98
CA TYR A 73 0.80 13.95 16.81
C TYR A 73 -0.06 13.27 17.88
N GLY A 74 -0.40 12.00 17.71
CA GLY A 74 -1.10 11.19 18.69
C GLY A 74 -0.23 10.63 19.81
N GLY A 75 1.09 10.89 19.75
CA GLY A 75 2.08 10.41 20.73
C GLY A 75 2.58 8.99 20.48
N ASN A 76 2.23 8.37 19.36
CA ASN A 76 2.78 7.07 18.94
C ASN A 76 3.95 7.30 17.98
N GLN A 77 5.17 7.22 18.48
CA GLN A 77 6.39 7.52 17.73
C GLN A 77 7.27 6.27 17.49
N ASN A 78 6.75 5.08 17.75
CA ASN A 78 7.55 3.85 17.76
C ASN A 78 7.72 3.20 16.38
N ALA A 79 6.97 3.63 15.34
CA ALA A 79 7.15 3.11 14.00
C ALA A 79 8.20 3.92 13.21
N PRO A 80 8.98 3.29 12.32
CA PRO A 80 9.96 3.99 11.48
C PRO A 80 9.28 4.85 10.40
N ILE A 81 10.05 5.79 9.81
CA ILE A 81 9.60 6.63 8.69
C ILE A 81 9.61 5.82 7.38
N TYR A 82 10.59 4.93 7.24
CA TYR A 82 10.79 4.08 6.06
C TYR A 82 10.93 2.62 6.48
N GLN A 83 10.38 1.73 5.68
CA GLN A 83 10.65 0.29 5.72
C GLN A 83 10.78 -0.25 4.30
N HIS A 84 11.36 -1.42 4.14
CA HIS A 84 11.42 -2.10 2.84
C HIS A 84 11.58 -3.61 3.03
N ILE A 85 11.33 -4.35 1.96
CA ILE A 85 11.73 -5.74 1.80
C ILE A 85 12.45 -5.90 0.47
N ASP A 86 13.40 -6.83 0.45
CA ASP A 86 14.07 -7.28 -0.77
C ASP A 86 13.51 -8.65 -1.19
N ILE A 87 13.10 -8.75 -2.43
CA ILE A 87 12.53 -9.95 -3.01
C ILE A 87 13.48 -10.47 -4.08
N SER A 88 13.99 -11.68 -3.89
CA SER A 88 14.86 -12.32 -4.87
C SER A 88 14.04 -12.83 -6.05
N ILE A 89 14.33 -12.32 -7.24
CA ILE A 89 13.78 -12.82 -8.50
C ILE A 89 14.77 -13.84 -9.09
N GLU A 90 14.28 -14.97 -9.58
CA GLU A 90 15.15 -16.08 -10.10
C GLU A 90 16.14 -15.62 -11.19
N THR A 91 15.89 -14.50 -11.85
CA THR A 91 16.83 -13.85 -12.79
C THR A 91 18.09 -13.25 -12.14
N LYS A 92 18.38 -13.58 -10.87
CA LYS A 92 19.51 -13.08 -10.06
C LYS A 92 19.49 -11.57 -9.80
N LYS A 93 18.32 -10.97 -9.75
CA LYS A 93 18.12 -9.55 -9.41
C LYS A 93 17.16 -9.44 -8.24
N ASN A 94 17.44 -8.54 -7.31
CA ASN A 94 16.52 -8.24 -6.23
C ASN A 94 15.58 -7.11 -6.66
N LEU A 95 14.30 -7.30 -6.36
CA LEU A 95 13.27 -6.27 -6.43
C LEU A 95 13.05 -5.74 -5.02
N THR A 96 13.21 -4.45 -4.81
CA THR A 96 13.01 -3.82 -3.52
C THR A 96 11.68 -3.09 -3.48
N VAL A 97 10.84 -3.43 -2.49
CA VAL A 97 9.56 -2.76 -2.22
C VAL A 97 9.73 -1.88 -0.99
N GLY A 98 9.68 -0.57 -1.19
CA GLY A 98 9.77 0.43 -0.13
C GLY A 98 8.40 0.86 0.39
N LEU A 99 8.36 1.35 1.63
CA LEU A 99 7.19 1.85 2.32
C LEU A 99 7.52 3.17 3.03
N THR A 100 6.66 4.17 2.86
CA THR A 100 6.67 5.43 3.64
C THR A 100 5.23 5.94 3.80
N HIS A 101 5.01 6.82 4.79
CA HIS A 101 3.70 7.49 4.85
C HIS A 101 3.55 8.56 3.76
N GLY A 102 4.60 9.32 3.46
CA GLY A 102 4.59 10.34 2.42
C GLY A 102 4.23 11.76 2.89
N HIS A 103 4.09 12.00 4.20
CA HIS A 103 3.77 13.34 4.72
C HIS A 103 4.91 14.36 4.58
N GLN A 104 6.12 13.91 4.31
CA GLN A 104 7.30 14.75 4.01
C GLN A 104 7.32 15.29 2.57
N ILE A 105 6.43 14.82 1.70
CA ILE A 105 6.33 15.24 0.29
C ILE A 105 5.46 16.49 0.16
N ASN A 106 5.98 17.54 -0.48
CA ASN A 106 5.28 18.80 -0.69
C ASN A 106 5.55 19.35 -2.12
N PRO A 107 4.51 19.57 -2.96
CA PRO A 107 3.09 19.37 -2.66
C PRO A 107 2.74 17.91 -2.38
N ARG A 108 1.65 17.71 -1.62
CA ARG A 108 1.18 16.41 -1.14
C ARG A 108 0.98 15.43 -2.31
N GLY A 109 1.69 14.30 -2.27
CA GLY A 109 1.58 13.24 -3.26
C GLY A 109 2.29 13.55 -4.60
N ASP A 110 3.23 14.50 -4.62
CA ASP A 110 4.03 14.80 -5.82
C ASP A 110 4.79 13.55 -6.30
N HIS A 111 4.42 13.07 -7.48
CA HIS A 111 4.98 11.83 -8.04
C HIS A 111 6.46 11.95 -8.39
N THR A 112 6.93 13.16 -8.75
CA THR A 112 8.34 13.40 -9.07
C THR A 112 9.20 13.24 -7.81
N GLN A 113 8.79 13.85 -6.70
CA GLN A 113 9.51 13.75 -5.43
C GLN A 113 9.44 12.31 -4.86
N LEU A 114 8.28 11.64 -4.96
CA LEU A 114 8.16 10.23 -4.57
C LEU A 114 9.06 9.34 -5.44
N GLY A 115 9.16 9.61 -6.74
CA GLY A 115 10.04 8.90 -7.65
C GLY A 115 11.52 9.09 -7.28
N TYR A 116 11.96 10.31 -6.97
CA TYR A 116 13.34 10.56 -6.50
C TYR A 116 13.61 9.88 -5.17
N LEU A 117 12.68 9.98 -4.21
CA LEU A 117 12.81 9.28 -2.94
C LEU A 117 13.00 7.77 -3.13
N ALA A 118 12.25 7.17 -4.06
CA ALA A 118 12.40 5.75 -4.37
C ALA A 118 13.77 5.44 -4.99
N ILE A 119 14.24 6.26 -5.93
CA ILE A 119 15.55 6.09 -6.57
C ILE A 119 16.69 6.21 -5.56
N ASP A 120 16.65 7.22 -4.70
CA ASP A 120 17.68 7.49 -3.69
C ASP A 120 17.79 6.34 -2.65
N ASN A 121 16.69 5.62 -2.42
CA ASN A 121 16.64 4.45 -1.53
C ASN A 121 16.73 3.11 -2.27
N ASN A 122 16.94 3.10 -3.59
CA ASN A 122 16.97 1.90 -4.42
C ASN A 122 15.66 1.09 -4.41
N TYR A 123 14.50 1.73 -4.23
CA TYR A 123 13.20 1.08 -4.31
C TYR A 123 12.72 0.98 -5.76
N ASN A 124 12.33 -0.21 -6.19
CA ASN A 124 11.69 -0.43 -7.50
C ASN A 124 10.19 -0.15 -7.44
N ILE A 125 9.58 -0.47 -6.29
CA ILE A 125 8.19 -0.17 -5.97
C ILE A 125 8.21 0.67 -4.69
N LEU A 126 7.51 1.80 -4.68
CA LEU A 126 7.29 2.60 -3.48
C LEU A 126 5.80 2.63 -3.14
N ILE A 127 5.47 2.13 -1.95
CA ILE A 127 4.13 2.22 -1.38
C ILE A 127 4.08 3.43 -0.46
N SER A 128 3.14 4.34 -0.69
CA SER A 128 2.94 5.54 0.12
C SER A 128 1.46 5.77 0.46
N GLY A 129 1.18 6.62 1.45
CA GLY A 129 -0.17 6.98 1.89
C GLY A 129 -0.38 8.49 1.92
N HIS A 130 -0.94 9.00 3.03
CA HIS A 130 -1.10 10.42 3.36
C HIS A 130 -2.11 11.20 2.51
N THR A 131 -2.13 11.00 1.19
CA THR A 131 -3.08 11.68 0.29
C THR A 131 -4.50 11.18 0.47
N HIS A 132 -4.67 9.92 0.90
CA HIS A 132 -5.92 9.16 0.92
C HIS A 132 -6.55 9.00 -0.47
N LYS A 133 -5.76 9.21 -1.52
CA LYS A 133 -6.16 9.02 -2.91
C LYS A 133 -5.44 7.78 -3.43
N GLU A 134 -6.21 6.81 -3.84
CA GLU A 134 -5.69 5.58 -4.42
C GLU A 134 -5.07 5.84 -5.79
N GLU A 135 -3.85 5.39 -6.00
CA GLU A 135 -3.10 5.61 -7.25
C GLU A 135 -2.16 4.44 -7.57
N VAL A 136 -2.02 4.16 -8.86
CA VAL A 136 -1.04 3.25 -9.44
C VAL A 136 -0.37 4.01 -10.57
N VAL A 137 0.91 4.36 -10.42
CA VAL A 137 1.64 5.22 -11.35
C VAL A 137 3.01 4.63 -11.65
N LEU A 138 3.30 4.36 -12.92
CA LEU A 138 4.64 4.03 -13.38
C LEU A 138 5.35 5.32 -13.79
N THR A 139 6.49 5.59 -13.16
CA THR A 139 7.32 6.77 -13.50
C THR A 139 8.15 6.52 -14.75
N ASN A 140 8.60 7.59 -15.41
CA ASN A 140 9.49 7.50 -16.57
C ASN A 140 10.83 6.82 -16.25
N ASN A 141 11.22 6.77 -14.98
CA ASN A 141 12.47 6.14 -14.52
C ASN A 141 12.26 4.65 -14.13
N GLY A 142 11.08 4.09 -14.39
CA GLY A 142 10.78 2.69 -14.12
C GLY A 142 10.58 2.36 -12.64
N VAL A 143 10.16 3.32 -11.84
CA VAL A 143 9.69 3.12 -10.46
C VAL A 143 8.16 3.03 -10.46
N LEU A 144 7.61 2.01 -9.81
CA LEU A 144 6.18 1.88 -9.62
C LEU A 144 5.76 2.51 -8.28
N LEU A 145 4.98 3.58 -8.35
CA LEU A 145 4.41 4.26 -7.20
C LEU A 145 3.01 3.72 -6.93
N LEU A 146 2.77 3.27 -5.71
CA LEU A 146 1.49 2.73 -5.27
C LEU A 146 0.99 3.51 -4.06
N ASN A 147 -0.26 3.94 -4.11
CA ASN A 147 -0.96 4.49 -2.96
C ASN A 147 -2.28 3.73 -2.78
N PRO A 148 -2.47 3.00 -1.67
CA PRO A 148 -3.71 2.25 -1.46
C PRO A 148 -4.91 3.16 -1.15
N GLY A 149 -4.71 4.46 -0.97
CA GLY A 149 -5.71 5.36 -0.46
C GLY A 149 -5.97 5.16 1.03
N SER A 150 -7.18 5.45 1.49
CA SER A 150 -7.59 5.18 2.86
C SER A 150 -8.48 3.96 2.95
N VAL A 151 -8.14 3.00 3.80
CA VAL A 151 -8.94 1.77 4.01
C VAL A 151 -10.35 2.06 4.55
N THR A 152 -10.56 3.21 5.15
CA THR A 152 -11.86 3.67 5.68
C THR A 152 -12.53 4.74 4.81
N GLY A 153 -11.87 5.22 3.75
CA GLY A 153 -12.32 6.38 2.99
C GLY A 153 -12.21 7.69 3.76
N ALA A 154 -11.26 7.77 4.68
CA ALA A 154 -11.05 8.96 5.51
C ALA A 154 -10.80 10.21 4.65
N TRP A 155 -11.32 11.35 5.12
CA TRP A 155 -11.18 12.59 4.39
C TRP A 155 -9.74 13.12 4.36
N SER A 156 -9.33 13.67 3.23
CA SER A 156 -8.21 14.60 3.07
C SER A 156 -8.52 15.58 1.93
N PHE A 157 -7.67 16.57 1.69
CA PHE A 157 -7.91 17.60 0.67
C PHE A 157 -8.01 17.03 -0.76
N VAL A 158 -7.31 15.94 -1.05
CA VAL A 158 -7.25 15.30 -2.38
C VAL A 158 -7.87 13.91 -2.40
N ALA A 159 -8.44 13.46 -1.27
CA ALA A 159 -9.01 12.13 -1.11
C ALA A 159 -10.16 11.85 -2.06
N SER A 160 -10.25 10.63 -2.58
CA SER A 160 -11.43 10.10 -3.26
C SER A 160 -12.61 9.94 -2.30
N ARG A 161 -12.34 9.77 -1.00
CA ARG A 161 -13.27 9.42 0.09
C ARG A 161 -13.92 8.06 -0.07
N ASN A 162 -13.41 7.24 -0.96
CA ASN A 162 -13.83 5.87 -1.14
C ASN A 162 -12.83 4.95 -0.43
N PRO A 163 -13.30 4.01 0.40
CA PRO A 163 -12.42 3.01 1.00
C PRO A 163 -11.70 2.18 -0.05
N SER A 164 -10.39 1.98 0.10
CA SER A 164 -9.60 1.28 -0.90
C SER A 164 -8.41 0.54 -0.30
N ILE A 165 -7.95 -0.48 -1.02
CA ILE A 165 -6.74 -1.25 -0.75
C ILE A 165 -6.11 -1.68 -2.07
N ILE A 166 -4.84 -2.06 -2.03
CA ILE A 166 -4.13 -2.66 -3.16
C ILE A 166 -3.64 -4.05 -2.77
N VAL A 167 -3.81 -5.02 -3.68
CA VAL A 167 -3.22 -6.35 -3.60
C VAL A 167 -2.24 -6.52 -4.76
N LEU A 168 -0.98 -6.86 -4.46
CA LEU A 168 0.01 -7.20 -5.46
C LEU A 168 0.20 -8.72 -5.49
N ILE A 169 0.30 -9.26 -6.69
CA ILE A 169 0.73 -10.65 -6.95
C ILE A 169 2.02 -10.59 -7.74
N LEU A 170 3.11 -11.04 -7.13
CA LEU A 170 4.43 -11.07 -7.75
C LEU A 170 4.81 -12.50 -8.09
N ASN A 171 5.19 -12.73 -9.34
CA ASN A 171 5.80 -13.97 -9.77
C ASN A 171 7.33 -13.88 -9.64
N GLU A 172 7.89 -14.51 -8.60
CA GLU A 172 9.32 -14.48 -8.28
C GLU A 172 10.20 -15.15 -9.34
N LYS A 173 9.59 -15.98 -10.22
CA LYS A 173 10.32 -16.65 -11.33
C LYS A 173 10.47 -15.74 -12.53
N THR A 174 9.39 -15.07 -12.92
CA THR A 174 9.34 -14.28 -14.16
C THR A 174 9.54 -12.77 -13.93
N GLY A 175 9.28 -12.28 -12.71
CA GLY A 175 9.26 -10.86 -12.39
C GLY A 175 7.96 -10.16 -12.78
N GLU A 176 6.92 -10.91 -13.19
CA GLU A 176 5.60 -10.36 -13.48
C GLU A 176 4.92 -9.88 -12.20
N ILE A 177 4.26 -8.73 -12.28
CA ILE A 177 3.60 -8.06 -11.16
C ILE A 177 2.19 -7.67 -11.59
N ASP A 178 1.20 -8.28 -10.97
CA ASP A 178 -0.19 -7.87 -11.10
C ASP A 178 -0.59 -7.02 -9.89
N VAL A 179 -1.15 -5.84 -10.12
CA VAL A 179 -1.64 -4.91 -9.10
C VAL A 179 -3.15 -4.82 -9.20
N PHE A 180 -3.85 -5.22 -8.14
CA PHE A 180 -5.30 -5.15 -8.03
C PHE A 180 -5.67 -4.02 -7.07
N LEU A 181 -6.21 -2.94 -7.59
CA LEU A 181 -6.79 -1.84 -6.82
C LEU A 181 -8.26 -2.12 -6.57
N HIS A 182 -8.61 -2.38 -5.32
CA HIS A 182 -10.00 -2.53 -4.87
C HIS A 182 -10.48 -1.23 -4.23
N GLN A 183 -11.62 -0.74 -4.69
CA GLN A 183 -12.24 0.48 -4.19
C GLN A 183 -13.73 0.26 -3.96
N TYR A 184 -14.21 0.60 -2.76
CA TYR A 184 -15.64 0.65 -2.48
C TYR A 184 -16.18 2.06 -2.74
N GLU A 185 -16.92 2.21 -3.84
CA GLU A 185 -17.54 3.47 -4.23
C GLU A 185 -18.80 3.71 -3.40
N ILE A 186 -18.70 4.56 -2.38
CA ILE A 186 -19.78 4.79 -1.39
C ILE A 186 -21.07 5.27 -2.08
N ARG A 187 -20.98 6.19 -3.06
CA ARG A 187 -22.15 6.78 -3.72
C ARG A 187 -22.98 5.75 -4.49
N SER A 188 -22.34 4.82 -5.14
CA SER A 188 -23.02 3.79 -5.95
C SER A 188 -23.19 2.47 -5.18
N SER A 189 -22.63 2.36 -3.97
CA SER A 189 -22.56 1.13 -3.18
C SER A 189 -21.95 -0.06 -3.94
N LYS A 190 -20.98 0.22 -4.83
CA LYS A 190 -20.32 -0.79 -5.66
C LYS A 190 -18.86 -0.97 -5.26
N LEU A 191 -18.46 -2.22 -5.19
CA LEU A 191 -17.04 -2.58 -5.15
C LEU A 191 -16.51 -2.58 -6.59
N ARG A 192 -15.42 -1.85 -6.84
CA ARG A 192 -14.72 -1.82 -8.12
C ARG A 192 -13.34 -2.44 -7.93
N GLU A 193 -12.91 -3.16 -8.93
CA GLU A 193 -11.56 -3.69 -9.06
C GLU A 193 -10.96 -3.17 -10.37
N LYS A 194 -9.71 -2.69 -10.29
CA LYS A 194 -8.90 -2.37 -11.47
C LYS A 194 -7.62 -3.20 -11.39
N LYS A 195 -7.30 -3.86 -12.50
CA LYS A 195 -6.06 -4.62 -12.65
C LYS A 195 -5.08 -3.83 -13.51
N PHE A 196 -3.81 -3.83 -13.08
CA PHE A 196 -2.66 -3.32 -13.82
C PHE A 196 -1.60 -4.41 -13.85
N SER A 197 -0.91 -4.58 -14.97
CA SER A 197 0.11 -5.61 -15.12
C SER A 197 1.43 -4.98 -15.51
N PHE A 198 2.50 -5.38 -14.81
CA PHE A 198 3.85 -4.88 -14.98
C PHE A 198 4.84 -6.04 -15.00
N ILE A 199 6.06 -5.75 -15.43
CA ILE A 199 7.19 -6.69 -15.34
C ILE A 199 8.42 -5.98 -14.75
N PHE A 200 9.09 -6.65 -13.82
CA PHE A 200 10.41 -6.23 -13.34
C PHE A 200 11.50 -6.79 -14.24
N LYS A 201 12.16 -5.94 -15.00
CA LYS A 201 13.22 -6.30 -15.93
C LYS A 201 14.31 -5.24 -15.93
N ASN A 202 15.58 -5.66 -15.97
CA ASN A 202 16.73 -4.75 -16.00
C ASN A 202 16.80 -3.73 -14.87
N LYS A 203 16.36 -4.12 -13.65
CA LYS A 203 16.26 -3.28 -12.44
C LYS A 203 15.21 -2.17 -12.51
N THR A 204 14.30 -2.20 -13.45
CA THR A 204 13.19 -1.24 -13.60
C THR A 204 11.86 -1.97 -13.73
N ILE A 205 10.78 -1.30 -13.39
CA ILE A 205 9.42 -1.76 -13.69
C ILE A 205 9.02 -1.22 -15.07
N GLN A 206 8.35 -2.04 -15.86
CA GLN A 206 7.85 -1.72 -17.21
C GLN A 206 6.40 -2.18 -17.32
N GLU A 207 5.61 -1.54 -18.16
CA GLU A 207 4.27 -2.04 -18.52
C GLU A 207 4.40 -3.38 -19.27
N TYR A 208 3.44 -4.25 -19.02
CA TYR A 208 3.40 -5.60 -19.57
C TYR A 208 2.31 -5.74 -20.61
#